data_a78cea284055c3f9f80b5a9650ed4d2b
#
_entry.id   a78cea284055c3f9f80b5a9650ed4d2b
#
_cell.length_a   1.000
_cell.length_b   1.000
_cell.length_c   1.000
_cell.angle_alpha   90.00
_cell.angle_beta   90.00
_cell.angle_gamma   90.00
#
_symmetry.space_group_name_H-M   'P 1'
#
loop_
_entity.id
_entity.type
_entity.pdbx_description
1 polymer ?
#
loop_
_entity_poly.entity_id
_entity_poly.type
_entity_poly.pdbx_seq_one_letter_code
_entity_poly.pdbx_strand_id
1 'polypeptide(L)'
;MNLFDSHCHLENGRFAEDLPEVMARMKDAGVNRCILAGSDMETSEQIVALAKEHASVYGVVGIHPHDAKTWTDDCADRLARGVKEERVVGIGEIGLDYYYDHSPRDVQKEVFVKQLLLARELDMPAVFHVRDAHGDVLELLRQNRAQLPAGVVHCYSGSVESAREYLDMGFYISFAGPITFKNANKLLDVAKYVPQDRILVETDS
;
A
#
# COMPACT_ATOMS: atom_id res chain seq x y z
N MET A 1 5.25 12.96 -20.39
CA MET A 1 4.39 13.08 -19.18
C MET A 1 5.30 12.84 -17.99
N ASN A 2 5.04 13.43 -16.84
CA ASN A 2 5.85 13.18 -15.63
C ASN A 2 4.92 12.44 -14.64
N LEU A 3 5.01 11.13 -14.62
CA LEU A 3 4.17 10.25 -13.81
C LEU A 3 4.92 9.75 -12.59
N PHE A 4 4.16 9.47 -11.55
CA PHE A 4 4.60 8.81 -10.33
C PHE A 4 3.73 7.55 -10.15
N ASP A 5 4.35 6.38 -10.09
CA ASP A 5 3.68 5.13 -9.77
C ASP A 5 3.54 5.01 -8.25
N SER A 6 2.32 5.07 -7.74
CA SER A 6 2.09 5.12 -6.30
C SER A 6 2.16 3.76 -5.60
N HIS A 7 2.28 2.65 -6.36
CA HIS A 7 2.41 1.30 -5.79
C HIS A 7 2.91 0.28 -6.82
N CYS A 8 4.06 -0.34 -6.56
CA CYS A 8 4.62 -1.44 -7.34
C CYS A 8 5.53 -2.32 -6.49
N HIS A 9 5.98 -3.46 -7.06
CA HIS A 9 6.77 -4.50 -6.38
C HIS A 9 8.03 -4.87 -7.15
N LEU A 10 8.88 -3.87 -7.46
CA LEU A 10 10.14 -4.10 -8.19
C LEU A 10 11.23 -4.79 -7.33
N GLU A 11 11.02 -4.91 -6.02
CA GLU A 11 11.82 -5.73 -5.11
C GLU A 11 11.60 -7.23 -5.33
N ASN A 12 10.51 -7.61 -6.02
CA ASN A 12 10.18 -8.99 -6.29
C ASN A 12 11.29 -9.68 -7.11
N GLY A 13 11.69 -10.88 -6.71
CA GLY A 13 12.76 -11.64 -7.36
C GLY A 13 12.59 -11.87 -8.87
N ARG A 14 11.36 -11.73 -9.40
CA ARG A 14 11.12 -11.77 -10.86
C ARG A 14 11.79 -10.64 -11.64
N PHE A 15 12.14 -9.54 -10.98
CA PHE A 15 12.83 -8.39 -11.57
C PHE A 15 14.33 -8.37 -11.25
N ALA A 16 14.85 -9.32 -10.46
CA ALA A 16 16.22 -9.31 -9.98
C ALA A 16 17.28 -9.32 -11.11
N GLU A 17 16.96 -9.96 -12.26
CA GLU A 17 17.88 -10.07 -13.40
C GLU A 17 17.86 -8.83 -14.31
N ASP A 18 16.72 -8.08 -14.38
CA ASP A 18 16.55 -7.00 -15.35
C ASP A 18 16.05 -5.68 -14.73
N LEU A 19 16.18 -5.51 -13.41
CA LEU A 19 15.72 -4.30 -12.70
C LEU A 19 16.24 -2.98 -13.32
N PRO A 20 17.53 -2.85 -13.73
CA PRO A 20 18.00 -1.64 -14.37
C PRO A 20 17.28 -1.33 -15.69
N GLU A 21 17.00 -2.36 -16.50
CA GLU A 21 16.27 -2.25 -17.75
C GLU A 21 14.81 -1.91 -17.53
N VAL A 22 14.17 -2.48 -16.49
CA VAL A 22 12.79 -2.13 -16.07
C VAL A 22 12.73 -0.66 -15.71
N MET A 23 13.64 -0.17 -14.86
CA MET A 23 13.71 1.23 -14.46
C MET A 23 13.97 2.18 -15.65
N ALA A 24 14.80 1.77 -16.62
CA ALA A 24 15.01 2.53 -17.84
C ALA A 24 13.72 2.62 -18.68
N ARG A 25 13.00 1.51 -18.87
CA ARG A 25 11.70 1.47 -19.58
C ARG A 25 10.63 2.32 -18.88
N MET A 26 10.58 2.31 -17.53
CA MET A 26 9.69 3.19 -16.75
C MET A 26 9.97 4.66 -17.08
N LYS A 27 11.22 5.06 -17.03
CA LYS A 27 11.65 6.43 -17.33
C LYS A 27 11.29 6.84 -18.76
N ASP A 28 11.54 5.98 -19.74
CA ASP A 28 11.22 6.22 -21.16
C ASP A 28 9.71 6.35 -21.38
N ALA A 29 8.90 5.61 -20.60
CA ALA A 29 7.45 5.73 -20.58
C ALA A 29 6.95 6.98 -19.83
N GLY A 30 7.84 7.74 -19.19
CA GLY A 30 7.52 8.95 -18.44
C GLY A 30 7.15 8.70 -16.99
N VAL A 31 7.34 7.47 -16.47
CA VAL A 31 7.22 7.15 -15.04
C VAL A 31 8.59 7.40 -14.40
N ASN A 32 8.73 8.53 -13.73
CA ASN A 32 10.03 8.98 -13.23
C ASN A 32 10.30 8.62 -11.77
N ARG A 33 9.28 8.19 -11.04
CA ARG A 33 9.36 7.78 -9.64
C ARG A 33 8.33 6.71 -9.36
N CYS A 34 8.63 5.86 -8.38
CA CYS A 34 7.70 4.84 -7.88
C CYS A 34 7.82 4.66 -6.36
N ILE A 35 6.77 4.08 -5.77
CA ILE A 35 6.78 3.58 -4.40
C ILE A 35 6.75 2.05 -4.46
N LEU A 36 7.75 1.41 -3.86
CA LEU A 36 7.76 -0.03 -3.61
C LEU A 36 7.01 -0.34 -2.32
N ALA A 37 6.24 -1.41 -2.30
CA ALA A 37 5.44 -1.78 -1.15
C ALA A 37 5.88 -3.12 -0.54
N GLY A 38 6.28 -3.08 0.75
CA GLY A 38 6.73 -4.25 1.49
C GLY A 38 5.59 -5.22 1.79
N SER A 39 5.83 -6.51 1.57
CA SER A 39 4.88 -7.59 1.86
C SER A 39 5.19 -8.34 3.15
N ASP A 40 6.46 -8.37 3.54
CA ASP A 40 6.98 -8.99 4.75
C ASP A 40 8.23 -8.26 5.25
N MET A 41 8.88 -8.79 6.28
CA MET A 41 10.09 -8.15 6.81
C MET A 41 11.29 -8.23 5.87
N GLU A 42 11.41 -9.28 5.08
CA GLU A 42 12.51 -9.44 4.11
C GLU A 42 12.38 -8.44 2.98
N THR A 43 11.21 -8.37 2.35
CA THR A 43 10.91 -7.40 1.28
C THR A 43 10.98 -5.95 1.77
N SER A 44 10.53 -5.68 3.01
CA SER A 44 10.67 -4.37 3.63
C SER A 44 12.13 -3.94 3.77
N GLU A 45 13.04 -4.84 4.16
CA GLU A 45 14.48 -4.55 4.26
C GLU A 45 15.12 -4.36 2.87
N GLN A 46 14.71 -5.13 1.87
CA GLN A 46 15.13 -4.95 0.47
C GLN A 46 14.69 -3.57 -0.07
N ILE A 47 13.47 -3.15 0.21
CA ILE A 47 12.94 -1.84 -0.18
C ILE A 47 13.74 -0.70 0.44
N VAL A 48 14.11 -0.80 1.72
CA VAL A 48 14.99 0.18 2.38
C VAL A 48 16.32 0.30 1.61
N ALA A 49 16.91 -0.82 1.20
CA ALA A 49 18.15 -0.82 0.43
C ALA A 49 17.96 -0.19 -0.96
N LEU A 50 16.92 -0.57 -1.70
CA LEU A 50 16.62 -0.02 -3.02
C LEU A 50 16.30 1.46 -2.99
N ALA A 51 15.54 1.93 -2.01
CA ALA A 51 15.25 3.34 -1.81
C ALA A 51 16.53 4.15 -1.52
N LYS A 52 17.47 3.58 -0.81
CA LYS A 52 18.78 4.20 -0.55
C LYS A 52 19.67 4.26 -1.80
N GLU A 53 19.63 3.23 -2.63
CA GLU A 53 20.45 3.12 -3.82
C GLU A 53 19.93 3.95 -5.00
N HIS A 54 18.60 4.05 -5.17
CA HIS A 54 17.96 4.65 -6.33
C HIS A 54 17.15 5.89 -5.98
N ALA A 55 17.56 7.07 -6.42
CA ALA A 55 16.88 8.35 -6.13
C ALA A 55 15.44 8.47 -6.68
N SER A 56 15.06 7.64 -7.64
CA SER A 56 13.71 7.56 -8.20
C SER A 56 12.79 6.60 -7.45
N VAL A 57 13.33 5.82 -6.51
CA VAL A 57 12.60 4.80 -5.73
C VAL A 57 12.31 5.34 -4.34
N TYR A 58 11.06 5.25 -3.97
CA TYR A 58 10.56 5.42 -2.61
C TYR A 58 10.04 4.07 -2.11
N GLY A 59 9.83 3.94 -0.80
CA GLY A 59 9.32 2.71 -0.24
C GLY A 59 8.31 2.93 0.86
N VAL A 60 7.43 1.96 1.04
CA VAL A 60 6.67 1.75 2.27
C VAL A 60 7.03 0.37 2.81
N VAL A 61 7.11 0.25 4.14
CA VAL A 61 7.55 -0.96 4.82
C VAL A 61 6.44 -1.48 5.73
N GLY A 62 6.18 -2.77 5.68
CA GLY A 62 5.09 -3.37 6.44
C GLY A 62 4.98 -4.86 6.23
N ILE A 63 3.98 -5.47 6.87
CA ILE A 63 3.63 -6.88 6.72
C ILE A 63 2.22 -6.96 6.16
N HIS A 64 2.13 -7.48 4.94
CA HIS A 64 0.90 -7.70 4.18
C HIS A 64 -0.01 -8.72 4.91
N PRO A 65 -1.34 -8.65 4.77
CA PRO A 65 -2.26 -9.60 5.39
C PRO A 65 -1.97 -11.08 5.06
N HIS A 66 -1.38 -11.40 3.91
CA HIS A 66 -0.96 -12.76 3.59
C HIS A 66 0.06 -13.31 4.59
N ASP A 67 0.96 -12.45 5.06
CA ASP A 67 2.08 -12.79 5.91
C ASP A 67 1.89 -12.32 7.37
N ALA A 68 0.67 -11.89 7.75
CA ALA A 68 0.36 -11.44 9.09
C ALA A 68 0.74 -12.46 10.18
N LYS A 69 0.66 -13.76 9.88
CA LYS A 69 1.09 -14.86 10.78
C LYS A 69 2.58 -14.85 11.09
N THR A 70 3.41 -14.12 10.34
CA THR A 70 4.86 -14.01 10.57
C THR A 70 5.22 -12.86 11.52
N TRP A 71 4.24 -12.09 11.97
CA TRP A 71 4.46 -10.99 12.91
C TRP A 71 5.07 -11.50 14.22
N THR A 72 6.17 -10.89 14.65
CA THR A 72 6.88 -11.12 15.91
C THR A 72 7.02 -9.80 16.69
N ASP A 73 7.38 -9.90 17.97
CA ASP A 73 7.45 -8.72 18.86
C ASP A 73 8.49 -7.66 18.41
N ASP A 74 9.50 -8.07 17.63
CA ASP A 74 10.54 -7.17 17.10
C ASP A 74 10.16 -6.49 15.77
N CYS A 75 9.07 -6.90 15.11
CA CYS A 75 8.66 -6.35 13.83
C CYS A 75 8.43 -4.83 13.89
N ALA A 76 7.73 -4.35 14.92
CA ALA A 76 7.48 -2.92 15.09
C ALA A 76 8.77 -2.11 15.15
N ASP A 77 9.77 -2.55 15.93
CA ASP A 77 11.06 -1.90 16.04
C ASP A 77 11.87 -1.94 14.74
N ARG A 78 11.76 -3.04 13.97
CA ARG A 78 12.43 -3.18 12.68
C ARG A 78 11.82 -2.23 11.65
N LEU A 79 10.50 -2.17 11.55
CA LEU A 79 9.78 -1.23 10.68
C LEU A 79 10.10 0.22 11.06
N ALA A 80 10.09 0.55 12.36
CA ALA A 80 10.46 1.87 12.86
C ALA A 80 11.92 2.27 12.55
N ARG A 81 12.83 1.29 12.42
CA ARG A 81 14.18 1.56 11.91
C ARG A 81 14.19 1.81 10.41
N GLY A 82 13.38 1.05 9.63
CA GLY A 82 13.27 1.19 8.18
C GLY A 82 12.82 2.59 7.76
N VAL A 83 11.83 3.16 8.44
CA VAL A 83 11.29 4.51 8.12
C VAL A 83 12.26 5.66 8.44
N LYS A 84 13.44 5.40 9.04
CA LYS A 84 14.48 6.41 9.19
C LYS A 84 15.25 6.69 7.90
N GLU A 85 15.13 5.83 6.90
CA GLU A 85 15.63 6.11 5.55
C GLU A 85 14.75 7.19 4.91
N GLU A 86 15.36 8.25 4.38
CA GLU A 86 14.66 9.45 3.87
C GLU A 86 13.61 9.13 2.79
N ARG A 87 13.83 8.10 1.98
CA ARG A 87 12.90 7.69 0.92
C ARG A 87 11.95 6.57 1.31
N VAL A 88 11.96 6.13 2.57
CA VAL A 88 10.88 5.31 3.12
C VAL A 88 9.82 6.24 3.66
N VAL A 89 8.68 6.30 2.99
CA VAL A 89 7.67 7.37 3.12
C VAL A 89 6.37 6.92 3.78
N GLY A 90 6.31 5.69 4.31
CA GLY A 90 5.11 5.21 4.97
C GLY A 90 5.22 3.79 5.51
N ILE A 91 4.16 3.37 6.18
CA ILE A 91 3.94 1.99 6.64
C ILE A 91 2.96 1.31 5.67
N GLY A 92 3.38 0.20 5.11
CA GLY A 92 2.58 -0.56 4.14
C GLY A 92 3.44 -1.64 3.42
N GLU A 93 2.82 -2.59 2.85
CA GLU A 93 1.38 -2.74 2.59
C GLU A 93 0.72 -3.44 3.78
N ILE A 94 -0.34 -2.87 4.36
CA ILE A 94 -1.03 -3.41 5.54
C ILE A 94 -2.53 -3.50 5.29
N GLY A 95 -3.23 -4.40 5.94
CA GLY A 95 -4.68 -4.48 5.76
C GLY A 95 -5.26 -5.87 5.94
N LEU A 96 -6.31 -6.17 5.16
CA LEU A 96 -7.03 -7.45 5.21
C LEU A 96 -7.27 -8.03 3.81
N ASP A 97 -7.03 -9.33 3.65
CA ASP A 97 -7.33 -10.10 2.44
C ASP A 97 -8.15 -11.34 2.79
N TYR A 98 -9.44 -11.33 2.46
CA TYR A 98 -10.35 -12.44 2.68
C TYR A 98 -10.60 -13.28 1.41
N TYR A 99 -9.95 -12.91 0.30
CA TYR A 99 -9.99 -13.69 -0.91
C TYR A 99 -9.02 -14.87 -0.86
N TYR A 100 -7.75 -14.61 -0.46
CA TYR A 100 -6.73 -15.65 -0.36
C TYR A 100 -6.66 -16.29 1.02
N ASP A 101 -6.95 -15.55 2.10
CA ASP A 101 -6.96 -16.05 3.50
C ASP A 101 -5.66 -16.79 3.90
N HIS A 102 -4.48 -16.33 3.45
CA HIS A 102 -3.21 -16.99 3.72
C HIS A 102 -2.75 -16.91 5.19
N SER A 103 -3.26 -15.94 5.94
CA SER A 103 -3.16 -15.88 7.40
C SER A 103 -4.57 -15.89 8.01
N PRO A 104 -4.74 -16.42 9.25
CA PRO A 104 -6.04 -16.35 9.93
C PRO A 104 -6.57 -14.93 10.04
N ARG A 105 -7.87 -14.72 9.84
CA ARG A 105 -8.49 -13.38 9.80
C ARG A 105 -8.36 -12.58 11.09
N ASP A 106 -8.40 -13.25 12.23
CA ASP A 106 -8.16 -12.65 13.55
C ASP A 106 -6.71 -12.13 13.66
N VAL A 107 -5.74 -12.90 13.18
CA VAL A 107 -4.33 -12.48 13.12
C VAL A 107 -4.14 -11.32 12.13
N GLN A 108 -4.78 -11.37 10.95
CA GLN A 108 -4.75 -10.25 10.01
C GLN A 108 -5.25 -8.96 10.67
N LYS A 109 -6.39 -9.00 11.37
CA LYS A 109 -6.98 -7.85 12.08
C LYS A 109 -6.06 -7.30 13.17
N GLU A 110 -5.48 -8.19 13.98
CA GLU A 110 -4.56 -7.81 15.05
C GLU A 110 -3.34 -7.10 14.49
N VAL A 111 -2.69 -7.70 13.49
CA VAL A 111 -1.47 -7.17 12.87
C VAL A 111 -1.74 -5.89 12.08
N PHE A 112 -2.91 -5.79 11.42
CA PHE A 112 -3.34 -4.55 10.78
C PHE A 112 -3.44 -3.39 11.78
N VAL A 113 -4.09 -3.59 12.92
CA VAL A 113 -4.24 -2.55 13.95
C VAL A 113 -2.88 -2.18 14.56
N LYS A 114 -2.01 -3.15 14.84
CA LYS A 114 -0.63 -2.88 15.34
C LYS A 114 0.13 -1.96 14.38
N GLN A 115 0.09 -2.23 13.08
CA GLN A 115 0.80 -1.43 12.08
C GLN A 115 0.12 -0.07 11.82
N LEU A 116 -1.21 0.00 11.90
CA LEU A 116 -1.95 1.26 11.83
C LEU A 116 -1.53 2.22 12.95
N LEU A 117 -1.44 1.70 14.17
CA LEU A 117 -1.01 2.49 15.34
C LEU A 117 0.48 2.86 15.26
N LEU A 118 1.33 1.96 14.77
CA LEU A 118 2.74 2.24 14.51
C LEU A 118 2.90 3.37 13.48
N ALA A 119 2.15 3.34 12.38
CA ALA A 119 2.17 4.42 11.38
C ALA A 119 1.81 5.77 12.03
N ARG A 120 0.80 5.79 12.88
CA ARG A 120 0.40 7.00 13.62
C ARG A 120 1.48 7.47 14.59
N GLU A 121 2.10 6.56 15.35
CA GLU A 121 3.16 6.87 16.30
C GLU A 121 4.39 7.49 15.60
N LEU A 122 4.72 6.98 14.44
CA LEU A 122 5.86 7.43 13.62
C LEU A 122 5.54 8.65 12.75
N ASP A 123 4.31 9.18 12.79
CA ASP A 123 3.81 10.25 11.91
C ASP A 123 3.99 9.92 10.42
N MET A 124 3.80 8.65 10.05
CA MET A 124 3.92 8.14 8.70
C MET A 124 2.54 7.84 8.10
N PRO A 125 2.32 8.10 6.80
CA PRO A 125 1.11 7.63 6.12
C PRO A 125 1.10 6.10 6.03
N ALA A 126 -0.12 5.53 5.83
CA ALA A 126 -0.30 4.09 5.66
C ALA A 126 -0.82 3.74 4.26
N VAL A 127 -0.35 2.63 3.70
CA VAL A 127 -0.85 2.04 2.46
C VAL A 127 -1.68 0.81 2.79
N PHE A 128 -2.98 0.85 2.44
CA PHE A 128 -3.94 -0.18 2.84
C PHE A 128 -4.26 -1.13 1.68
N HIS A 129 -4.03 -2.42 1.91
CA HIS A 129 -4.55 -3.52 1.12
C HIS A 129 -5.93 -3.92 1.62
N VAL A 130 -6.94 -3.94 0.73
CA VAL A 130 -8.29 -4.34 1.12
C VAL A 130 -8.92 -5.21 0.03
N ARG A 131 -8.99 -6.52 0.26
CA ARG A 131 -9.60 -7.45 -0.68
C ARG A 131 -10.68 -8.30 -0.02
N ASP A 132 -11.93 -8.15 -0.48
CA ASP A 132 -13.13 -8.80 0.07
C ASP A 132 -13.33 -8.56 1.59
N ALA A 133 -12.75 -7.44 2.13
CA ALA A 133 -12.68 -7.15 3.56
C ALA A 133 -13.07 -5.71 3.93
N HIS A 134 -13.67 -4.93 3.01
CA HIS A 134 -13.98 -3.51 3.25
C HIS A 134 -14.80 -3.26 4.51
N GLY A 135 -15.76 -4.14 4.85
CA GLY A 135 -16.58 -4.01 6.05
C GLY A 135 -15.74 -4.01 7.33
N ASP A 136 -14.87 -5.01 7.47
CA ASP A 136 -14.03 -5.17 8.66
C ASP A 136 -12.93 -4.10 8.73
N VAL A 137 -12.32 -3.73 7.59
CA VAL A 137 -11.35 -2.62 7.57
C VAL A 137 -12.00 -1.32 8.02
N LEU A 138 -13.16 -0.95 7.47
CA LEU A 138 -13.88 0.26 7.86
C LEU A 138 -14.28 0.24 9.34
N GLU A 139 -14.69 -0.92 9.87
CA GLU A 139 -15.01 -1.07 11.30
C GLU A 139 -13.77 -0.82 12.17
N LEU A 140 -12.62 -1.43 11.85
CA LEU A 140 -11.37 -1.24 12.58
C LEU A 140 -10.88 0.21 12.49
N LEU A 141 -11.01 0.86 11.33
CA LEU A 141 -10.67 2.28 11.16
C LEU A 141 -11.58 3.19 11.99
N ARG A 142 -12.91 2.92 12.06
CA ARG A 142 -13.83 3.68 12.89
C ARG A 142 -13.50 3.54 14.40
N GLN A 143 -13.17 2.33 14.84
CA GLN A 143 -12.77 2.06 16.24
C GLN A 143 -11.49 2.82 16.62
N ASN A 144 -10.61 3.07 15.67
CA ASN A 144 -9.33 3.76 15.86
C ASN A 144 -9.33 5.21 15.32
N ARG A 145 -10.51 5.82 15.05
CA ARG A 145 -10.64 7.09 14.31
C ARG A 145 -9.79 8.24 14.86
N ALA A 146 -9.60 8.33 16.16
CA ALA A 146 -8.79 9.38 16.79
C ALA A 146 -7.26 9.20 16.55
N GLN A 147 -6.86 8.04 16.08
CA GLN A 147 -5.46 7.64 15.89
C GLN A 147 -5.14 7.25 14.44
N LEU A 148 -5.98 7.68 13.47
CA LEU A 148 -5.72 7.36 12.06
C LEU A 148 -4.53 8.19 11.54
N PRO A 149 -3.57 7.55 10.85
CA PRO A 149 -2.58 8.26 10.04
C PRO A 149 -3.23 8.81 8.76
N ALA A 150 -2.52 9.65 8.01
CA ALA A 150 -2.83 9.81 6.58
C ALA A 150 -2.66 8.47 5.86
N GLY A 151 -3.29 8.30 4.68
CA GLY A 151 -3.09 7.03 3.96
C GLY A 151 -3.81 6.94 2.62
N VAL A 152 -3.58 5.83 1.95
CA VAL A 152 -4.19 5.47 0.67
C VAL A 152 -4.73 4.04 0.71
N VAL A 153 -5.94 3.85 0.21
CA VAL A 153 -6.47 2.51 -0.08
C VAL A 153 -6.02 2.18 -1.50
N HIS A 154 -5.00 1.31 -1.62
CA HIS A 154 -4.41 0.99 -2.91
C HIS A 154 -5.25 -0.03 -3.69
N CYS A 155 -5.05 -0.10 -5.00
CA CYS A 155 -5.69 -1.04 -5.94
C CYS A 155 -7.18 -1.24 -5.63
N TYR A 156 -7.89 -0.11 -5.47
CA TYR A 156 -9.24 -0.09 -4.92
C TYR A 156 -10.19 -1.01 -5.68
N SER A 157 -10.90 -1.87 -4.95
CA SER A 157 -11.84 -2.86 -5.51
C SER A 157 -13.26 -2.79 -4.90
N GLY A 158 -13.51 -1.82 -4.02
CA GLY A 158 -14.77 -1.66 -3.30
C GLY A 158 -15.87 -0.93 -4.08
N SER A 159 -16.92 -0.56 -3.36
CA SER A 159 -18.07 0.20 -3.87
C SER A 159 -17.89 1.71 -3.69
N VAL A 160 -18.79 2.51 -4.30
CA VAL A 160 -18.84 3.97 -4.07
C VAL A 160 -19.14 4.29 -2.60
N GLU A 161 -19.98 3.50 -1.93
CA GLU A 161 -20.32 3.67 -0.52
C GLU A 161 -19.10 3.51 0.37
N SER A 162 -18.32 2.44 0.17
CA SER A 162 -17.07 2.22 0.91
C SER A 162 -16.04 3.31 0.59
N ALA A 163 -15.94 3.75 -0.68
CA ALA A 163 -15.04 4.83 -1.07
C ALA A 163 -15.38 6.14 -0.35
N ARG A 164 -16.68 6.47 -0.20
CA ARG A 164 -17.14 7.64 0.55
C ARG A 164 -16.62 7.60 1.97
N GLU A 165 -16.74 6.46 2.67
CA GLU A 165 -16.29 6.35 4.06
C GLU A 165 -14.76 6.54 4.18
N TYR A 166 -13.96 5.97 3.28
CA TYR A 166 -12.51 6.21 3.28
C TYR A 166 -12.17 7.68 3.02
N LEU A 167 -12.85 8.32 2.07
CA LEU A 167 -12.68 9.75 1.77
C LEU A 167 -13.08 10.65 2.97
N ASP A 168 -14.18 10.32 3.66
CA ASP A 168 -14.64 11.02 4.87
C ASP A 168 -13.65 10.86 6.06
N MET A 169 -12.81 9.82 6.03
CA MET A 169 -11.67 9.65 6.94
C MET A 169 -10.41 10.39 6.48
N GLY A 170 -10.41 11.01 5.29
CA GLY A 170 -9.31 11.76 4.75
C GLY A 170 -8.34 10.97 3.88
N PHE A 171 -8.63 9.70 3.58
CA PHE A 171 -7.76 8.85 2.79
C PHE A 171 -7.81 9.17 1.29
N TYR A 172 -6.75 8.78 0.60
CA TYR A 172 -6.68 8.72 -0.86
C TYR A 172 -7.14 7.35 -1.35
N ILE A 173 -7.51 7.29 -2.62
CA ILE A 173 -7.87 6.05 -3.31
C ILE A 173 -7.02 5.94 -4.57
N SER A 174 -6.39 4.79 -4.79
CA SER A 174 -5.65 4.55 -6.02
C SER A 174 -6.29 3.46 -6.88
N PHE A 175 -5.99 3.54 -8.17
CA PHE A 175 -6.48 2.62 -9.18
C PHE A 175 -5.31 2.06 -9.99
N ALA A 176 -5.29 0.73 -10.11
CA ALA A 176 -4.33 -0.03 -10.91
C ALA A 176 -4.96 -0.58 -12.20
N GLY A 177 -4.25 -1.45 -12.89
CA GLY A 177 -4.68 -2.09 -14.14
C GLY A 177 -6.12 -2.61 -14.18
N PRO A 178 -6.71 -3.19 -13.11
CA PRO A 178 -8.08 -3.69 -13.13
C PRO A 178 -9.17 -2.70 -13.59
N ILE A 179 -8.97 -1.39 -13.42
CA ILE A 179 -9.94 -0.38 -13.91
C ILE A 179 -10.09 -0.38 -15.44
N THR A 180 -9.10 -0.91 -16.16
CA THR A 180 -9.11 -0.99 -17.63
C THR A 180 -9.83 -2.23 -18.18
N PHE A 181 -10.27 -3.13 -17.31
CA PHE A 181 -10.94 -4.36 -17.73
C PHE A 181 -12.35 -4.07 -18.26
N LYS A 182 -12.81 -4.86 -19.24
CA LYS A 182 -14.13 -4.67 -19.88
C LYS A 182 -15.30 -4.73 -18.89
N ASN A 183 -15.15 -5.43 -17.78
CA ASN A 183 -16.17 -5.59 -16.73
C ASN A 183 -15.97 -4.66 -15.53
N ALA A 184 -15.11 -3.65 -15.63
CA ALA A 184 -14.74 -2.74 -14.53
C ALA A 184 -15.77 -1.62 -14.27
N ASN A 185 -17.02 -1.74 -14.72
CA ASN A 185 -18.03 -0.66 -14.61
C ASN A 185 -18.14 -0.08 -13.18
N LYS A 186 -18.13 -0.95 -12.16
CA LYS A 186 -18.19 -0.50 -10.76
C LYS A 186 -16.98 0.38 -10.38
N LEU A 187 -15.78 0.00 -10.81
CA LEU A 187 -14.57 0.79 -10.55
C LEU A 187 -14.57 2.13 -11.30
N LEU A 188 -15.09 2.14 -12.53
CA LEU A 188 -15.25 3.39 -13.29
C LEU A 188 -16.22 4.35 -12.60
N ASP A 189 -17.29 3.86 -11.96
CA ASP A 189 -18.21 4.68 -11.20
C ASP A 189 -17.54 5.23 -9.92
N VAL A 190 -16.72 4.42 -9.25
CA VAL A 190 -15.90 4.90 -8.11
C VAL A 190 -14.91 5.97 -8.58
N ALA A 191 -14.19 5.76 -9.68
CA ALA A 191 -13.22 6.72 -10.19
C ALA A 191 -13.85 8.06 -10.58
N LYS A 192 -15.10 8.06 -11.07
CA LYS A 192 -15.86 9.30 -11.32
C LYS A 192 -16.30 10.00 -10.03
N TYR A 193 -16.49 9.23 -8.97
CA TYR A 193 -16.93 9.74 -7.67
C TYR A 193 -15.79 10.35 -6.86
N VAL A 194 -14.58 9.76 -6.93
CA VAL A 194 -13.40 10.20 -6.17
C VAL A 194 -12.97 11.60 -6.63
N PRO A 195 -12.79 12.58 -5.72
CA PRO A 195 -12.27 13.91 -6.07
C PRO A 195 -10.87 13.83 -6.71
N GLN A 196 -10.56 14.73 -7.65
CA GLN A 196 -9.28 14.72 -8.36
C GLN A 196 -8.07 14.90 -7.44
N ASP A 197 -8.23 15.58 -6.32
CA ASP A 197 -7.19 15.79 -5.30
C ASP A 197 -7.08 14.62 -4.30
N ARG A 198 -7.84 13.55 -4.51
CA ARG A 198 -7.86 12.34 -3.67
C ARG A 198 -7.64 11.04 -4.45
N ILE A 199 -7.34 11.14 -5.75
CA ILE A 199 -7.12 10.00 -6.63
C ILE A 199 -5.64 9.83 -6.95
N LEU A 200 -5.17 8.59 -6.92
CA LEU A 200 -3.83 8.19 -7.34
C LEU A 200 -3.91 7.11 -8.42
N VAL A 201 -2.80 6.90 -9.11
CA VAL A 201 -2.66 5.84 -10.12
C VAL A 201 -1.39 5.05 -9.86
N GLU A 202 -1.46 3.77 -10.14
CA GLU A 202 -0.39 2.82 -9.88
C GLU A 202 -0.40 1.67 -10.89
N THR A 203 0.66 0.86 -10.88
CA THR A 203 0.72 -0.35 -11.71
C THR A 203 0.37 -1.61 -10.94
N ASP A 204 0.71 -1.70 -9.68
CA ASP A 204 0.62 -2.92 -8.86
C ASP A 204 1.37 -4.09 -9.55
N SER A 205 2.56 -3.78 -10.10
CA SER A 205 3.35 -4.68 -10.96
C SER A 205 4.34 -5.53 -10.18
#